data_cb93e4a74f85503873dc2300deea91ef
#
_entry.id   cb93e4a74f85503873dc2300deea91ef
#
_cell.length_a   1.000
_cell.length_b   1.000
_cell.length_c   1.000
_cell.angle_alpha   90.00
_cell.angle_beta   90.00
_cell.angle_gamma   90.00
#
_symmetry.space_group_name_H-M   'P 1'
#
loop_
_entity.id
_entity.type
_entity.pdbx_description
1 polymer ?
#
loop_
_entity_poly.entity_id
_entity_poly.type
_entity_poly.pdbx_seq_one_letter_code
_entity_poly.pdbx_strand_id
1 'polypeptide(L)'
;PLLQSSAASDVYKRQEGVREFTTYNNMLMPTGYGDPEGEYWRLINGVSQWDVAVERQVQLKGPDAGKLAQILAPRDLRNCKTGQGKYVPICNHDGILLNDPILLKVDEQCYWLSIADSNIWFWAKAVASERRLDVEVSEPDVSPMAIQGPKSDDVVASVFGDWVRELKYFWFRESSIEGISVVVARSGWSKQGGYEI
;
A
#
# COMPACT_ATOMS: atom_id res chain seq x y z
N PRO A 1 -0.76 10.31 -16.69
CA PRO A 1 0.62 9.89 -16.41
C PRO A 1 0.64 8.48 -15.84
N LEU A 2 0.01 7.51 -16.53
CA LEU A 2 -0.24 6.15 -16.04
C LEU A 2 0.86 5.15 -16.42
N LEU A 3 2.03 5.61 -16.84
CA LEU A 3 3.13 4.77 -17.32
C LEU A 3 4.48 5.16 -16.73
N GLN A 4 4.48 5.71 -15.52
CA GLN A 4 5.72 6.10 -14.85
C GLN A 4 6.24 5.12 -13.80
N SER A 5 5.83 3.86 -13.78
CA SER A 5 6.83 2.87 -13.38
C SER A 5 7.81 2.85 -14.55
N SER A 6 8.81 3.66 -14.41
CA SER A 6 9.64 4.09 -15.53
C SER A 6 10.28 2.87 -16.19
N ALA A 7 10.54 2.98 -17.48
CA ALA A 7 11.42 2.05 -18.21
C ALA A 7 12.72 1.75 -17.42
N ALA A 8 13.18 2.66 -16.58
CA ALA A 8 14.30 2.48 -15.66
C ALA A 8 14.03 1.41 -14.58
N SER A 9 12.85 1.40 -13.96
CA SER A 9 12.47 0.37 -12.98
C SER A 9 12.40 -1.02 -13.63
N ASP A 10 11.84 -1.13 -14.83
CA ASP A 10 11.76 -2.41 -15.54
C ASP A 10 13.14 -2.91 -16.00
N VAL A 11 14.04 -2.01 -16.39
CA VAL A 11 15.44 -2.36 -16.72
C VAL A 11 16.14 -2.86 -15.45
N TYR A 12 16.02 -2.18 -14.32
CA TYR A 12 16.58 -2.60 -13.05
C TYR A 12 16.07 -3.99 -12.63
N LYS A 13 14.78 -4.21 -12.66
CA LYS A 13 14.17 -5.52 -12.35
C LYS A 13 14.73 -6.65 -13.21
N ARG A 14 14.91 -6.40 -14.52
CA ARG A 14 15.51 -7.39 -15.43
C ARG A 14 16.98 -7.64 -15.13
N GLN A 15 17.74 -6.62 -14.74
CA GLN A 15 19.14 -6.76 -14.33
C GLN A 15 19.27 -7.61 -13.06
N GLU A 16 18.30 -7.50 -12.13
CA GLU A 16 18.22 -8.32 -10.92
C GLU A 16 17.68 -9.75 -11.19
N GLY A 17 17.43 -10.10 -12.45
CA GLY A 17 17.12 -11.47 -12.86
C GLY A 17 15.65 -11.80 -12.97
N VAL A 18 14.75 -10.82 -12.99
CA VAL A 18 13.32 -11.04 -13.24
C VAL A 18 13.14 -11.71 -14.60
N ARG A 19 12.44 -12.83 -14.62
CA ARG A 19 12.17 -13.62 -15.83
C ARG A 19 10.73 -13.54 -16.28
N GLU A 20 9.81 -13.32 -15.35
CA GLU A 20 8.38 -13.37 -15.62
C GLU A 20 7.69 -12.15 -14.99
N PHE A 21 6.68 -11.66 -15.69
CA PHE A 21 5.82 -10.56 -15.24
C PHE A 21 4.36 -10.95 -15.37
N THR A 22 3.54 -10.43 -14.48
CA THR A 22 2.09 -10.40 -14.61
C THR A 22 1.61 -8.96 -14.62
N THR A 23 0.32 -8.76 -14.90
CA THR A 23 -0.32 -7.45 -14.78
C THR A 23 -1.12 -7.37 -13.51
N TYR A 24 -0.93 -6.28 -12.77
CA TYR A 24 -1.67 -5.94 -11.56
C TYR A 24 -1.90 -4.43 -11.53
N ASN A 25 -3.14 -3.98 -11.36
CA ASN A 25 -3.52 -2.56 -11.44
C ASN A 25 -3.01 -1.84 -12.72
N ASN A 26 -3.03 -2.52 -13.86
CA ASN A 26 -2.52 -2.05 -15.15
C ASN A 26 -1.00 -1.75 -15.16
N MET A 27 -0.24 -2.31 -14.24
CA MET A 27 1.21 -2.21 -14.14
C MET A 27 1.85 -3.59 -14.26
N LEU A 28 3.08 -3.66 -14.72
CA LEU A 28 3.86 -4.89 -14.74
C LEU A 28 4.41 -5.20 -13.36
N MET A 29 4.08 -6.38 -12.85
CA MET A 29 4.56 -6.90 -11.57
C MET A 29 5.47 -8.10 -11.80
N PRO A 30 6.70 -8.12 -11.23
CA PRO A 30 7.54 -9.32 -11.26
C PRO A 30 6.87 -10.48 -10.53
N THR A 31 6.94 -11.68 -11.11
CA THR A 31 6.39 -12.89 -10.50
C THR A 31 7.45 -13.87 -10.01
N GLY A 32 8.72 -13.67 -10.38
CA GLY A 32 9.82 -14.49 -9.90
C GLY A 32 11.16 -14.12 -10.50
N TYR A 33 12.20 -14.51 -9.81
CA TYR A 33 13.60 -14.24 -10.16
C TYR A 33 14.35 -15.54 -10.59
N GLY A 34 13.61 -16.61 -10.80
CA GLY A 34 14.12 -17.87 -11.38
C GLY A 34 14.51 -18.94 -10.35
N ASP A 35 14.31 -18.69 -9.06
CA ASP A 35 14.55 -19.65 -7.97
C ASP A 35 13.38 -19.60 -6.96
N PRO A 36 12.17 -20.03 -7.34
CA PRO A 36 10.97 -19.87 -6.49
C PRO A 36 11.08 -20.60 -5.15
N GLU A 37 11.78 -21.75 -5.11
CA GLU A 37 12.00 -22.48 -3.85
C GLU A 37 12.96 -21.70 -2.92
N GLY A 38 14.08 -21.20 -3.45
CA GLY A 38 15.02 -20.39 -2.68
C GLY A 38 14.42 -19.05 -2.25
N GLU A 39 13.60 -18.42 -3.09
CA GLU A 39 12.86 -17.19 -2.76
C GLU A 39 11.88 -17.43 -1.60
N TYR A 40 11.14 -18.56 -1.64
CA TYR A 40 10.25 -18.96 -0.55
C TYR A 40 11.00 -19.15 0.77
N TRP A 41 12.11 -19.91 0.77
CA TRP A 41 12.87 -20.17 1.98
C TRP A 41 13.59 -18.94 2.53
N ARG A 42 13.97 -17.98 1.68
CA ARG A 42 14.46 -16.67 2.12
C ARG A 42 13.40 -15.88 2.87
N LEU A 43 12.16 -15.89 2.37
CA LEU A 43 11.03 -15.26 3.06
C LEU A 43 10.77 -15.89 4.42
N ILE A 44 10.73 -17.22 4.49
CA ILE A 44 10.37 -17.96 5.72
C ILE A 44 11.45 -17.88 6.80
N ASN A 45 12.73 -17.89 6.41
CA ASN A 45 13.86 -17.96 7.35
C ASN A 45 14.66 -16.66 7.47
N GLY A 46 14.36 -15.68 6.66
CA GLY A 46 15.15 -14.47 6.52
C GLY A 46 14.31 -13.21 6.31
N VAL A 47 14.61 -12.55 5.21
CA VAL A 47 13.91 -11.34 4.77
C VAL A 47 13.91 -11.30 3.24
N SER A 48 12.80 -10.85 2.68
CA SER A 48 12.64 -10.58 1.24
C SER A 48 12.15 -9.17 1.02
N GLN A 49 12.68 -8.53 -0.02
CA GLN A 49 12.21 -7.25 -0.51
C GLN A 49 11.31 -7.48 -1.72
N TRP A 50 10.17 -6.80 -1.77
CA TRP A 50 9.20 -6.91 -2.83
C TRP A 50 8.87 -5.53 -3.38
N ASP A 51 8.94 -5.37 -4.69
CA ASP A 51 8.39 -4.20 -5.37
C ASP A 51 6.87 -4.39 -5.45
N VAL A 52 6.17 -3.65 -4.62
CA VAL A 52 4.70 -3.64 -4.55
C VAL A 52 4.13 -2.29 -5.00
N ALA A 53 4.87 -1.55 -5.84
CA ALA A 53 4.41 -0.29 -6.43
C ALA A 53 3.08 -0.44 -7.20
N VAL A 54 2.76 -1.64 -7.63
CA VAL A 54 1.47 -2.01 -8.25
C VAL A 54 0.28 -1.92 -7.28
N GLU A 55 0.52 -1.91 -5.97
CA GLU A 55 -0.47 -1.60 -4.93
C GLU A 55 -0.62 -0.07 -4.82
N ARG A 56 -1.21 0.51 -5.86
CA ARG A 56 -1.37 1.97 -5.98
C ARG A 56 -2.12 2.53 -4.79
N GLN A 57 -1.85 3.78 -4.47
CA GLN A 57 -2.55 4.48 -3.41
C GLN A 57 -3.63 5.37 -4.00
N VAL A 58 -4.84 5.31 -3.44
CA VAL A 58 -5.91 6.28 -3.75
C VAL A 58 -6.05 7.21 -2.57
N GLN A 59 -5.77 8.49 -2.77
CA GLN A 59 -5.88 9.53 -1.76
C GLN A 59 -7.27 10.16 -1.78
N LEU A 60 -7.86 10.25 -0.60
CA LEU A 60 -9.07 11.02 -0.30
C LEU A 60 -8.64 12.19 0.57
N LYS A 61 -8.73 13.43 0.07
CA LYS A 61 -8.25 14.61 0.80
C LYS A 61 -9.28 15.74 0.75
N GLY A 62 -9.62 16.28 1.91
CA GLY A 62 -10.58 17.38 2.05
C GLY A 62 -11.50 17.22 3.25
N PRO A 63 -12.36 18.21 3.50
CA PRO A 63 -13.26 18.23 4.65
C PRO A 63 -14.18 17.00 4.78
N ASP A 64 -14.61 16.44 3.64
CA ASP A 64 -15.48 15.25 3.60
C ASP A 64 -14.71 13.93 3.38
N ALA A 65 -13.36 13.92 3.48
CA ALA A 65 -12.57 12.71 3.23
C ALA A 65 -12.96 11.54 4.14
N GLY A 66 -13.10 11.79 5.44
CA GLY A 66 -13.55 10.77 6.40
C GLY A 66 -14.99 10.27 6.14
N LYS A 67 -15.86 11.16 5.66
CA LYS A 67 -17.24 10.80 5.27
C LYS A 67 -17.23 9.92 4.02
N LEU A 68 -16.43 10.26 3.00
CA LEU A 68 -16.28 9.42 1.82
C LEU A 68 -15.70 8.05 2.19
N ALA A 69 -14.63 8.01 2.98
CA ALA A 69 -14.03 6.76 3.45
C ALA A 69 -15.07 5.86 4.14
N GLN A 70 -15.91 6.43 5.01
CA GLN A 70 -16.98 5.69 5.70
C GLN A 70 -18.10 5.22 4.74
N ILE A 71 -18.42 5.98 3.70
CA ILE A 71 -19.42 5.57 2.69
C ILE A 71 -18.90 4.39 1.86
N LEU A 72 -17.61 4.41 1.50
CA LEU A 72 -16.99 3.35 0.70
C LEU A 72 -16.84 2.04 1.48
N ALA A 73 -16.64 2.11 2.79
CA ALA A 73 -16.33 0.95 3.63
C ALA A 73 -17.51 0.54 4.50
N PRO A 74 -17.93 -0.73 4.51
CA PRO A 74 -18.94 -1.24 5.46
C PRO A 74 -18.42 -1.31 6.90
N ARG A 75 -17.10 -1.21 7.08
CA ARG A 75 -16.46 -1.19 8.40
C ARG A 75 -16.60 0.18 9.06
N ASP A 76 -16.92 0.19 10.36
CA ASP A 76 -16.93 1.42 11.16
C ASP A 76 -15.52 2.01 11.31
N LEU A 77 -15.33 3.23 10.81
CA LEU A 77 -14.05 3.96 10.84
C LEU A 77 -14.00 5.06 11.91
N ARG A 78 -15.07 5.28 12.68
CA ARG A 78 -15.15 6.36 13.68
C ARG A 78 -14.02 6.33 14.72
N ASN A 79 -13.52 5.13 15.03
CA ASN A 79 -12.43 4.93 15.99
C ASN A 79 -11.06 4.75 15.32
N CYS A 80 -10.93 4.99 14.00
CA CYS A 80 -9.64 4.97 13.32
C CYS A 80 -8.85 6.22 13.70
N LYS A 81 -7.65 6.03 14.21
CA LYS A 81 -6.77 7.12 14.65
C LYS A 81 -5.80 7.51 13.54
N THR A 82 -5.35 8.77 13.54
CA THR A 82 -4.23 9.20 12.69
C THR A 82 -3.00 8.32 12.95
N GLY A 83 -2.30 7.90 11.90
CA GLY A 83 -1.21 6.92 11.96
C GLY A 83 -1.67 5.46 12.04
N GLN A 84 -2.97 5.18 11.93
CA GLN A 84 -3.53 3.84 11.96
C GLN A 84 -4.05 3.39 10.60
N GLY A 85 -3.77 2.13 10.25
CA GLY A 85 -4.37 1.43 9.13
C GLY A 85 -5.56 0.56 9.52
N LYS A 86 -6.44 0.31 8.57
CA LYS A 86 -7.59 -0.60 8.69
C LYS A 86 -7.78 -1.37 7.39
N TYR A 87 -7.89 -2.67 7.47
CA TYR A 87 -8.39 -3.46 6.33
C TYR A 87 -9.87 -3.16 6.11
N VAL A 88 -10.24 -2.74 4.92
CA VAL A 88 -11.59 -2.28 4.57
C VAL A 88 -12.05 -2.91 3.25
N PRO A 89 -12.97 -3.88 3.24
CA PRO A 89 -13.60 -4.29 2.00
C PRO A 89 -14.45 -3.15 1.46
N ILE A 90 -14.35 -2.88 0.16
CA ILE A 90 -15.17 -1.89 -0.55
C ILE A 90 -16.11 -2.63 -1.49
N CYS A 91 -17.40 -2.40 -1.35
CA CYS A 91 -18.43 -3.06 -2.13
C CYS A 91 -19.20 -2.08 -3.01
N ASN A 92 -19.81 -2.59 -4.09
CA ASN A 92 -20.82 -1.85 -4.84
C ASN A 92 -22.17 -1.83 -4.09
N HIS A 93 -23.19 -1.24 -4.71
CA HIS A 93 -24.52 -1.12 -4.11
C HIS A 93 -25.26 -2.47 -3.93
N ASP A 94 -24.82 -3.51 -4.63
CA ASP A 94 -25.37 -4.87 -4.51
C ASP A 94 -24.60 -5.73 -3.48
N GLY A 95 -23.60 -5.16 -2.81
CA GLY A 95 -22.76 -5.86 -1.85
C GLY A 95 -21.65 -6.71 -2.48
N ILE A 96 -21.38 -6.55 -3.78
CA ILE A 96 -20.29 -7.25 -4.47
C ILE A 96 -18.97 -6.54 -4.16
N LEU A 97 -17.97 -7.30 -3.74
CA LEU A 97 -16.64 -6.79 -3.44
C LEU A 97 -15.99 -6.19 -4.71
N LEU A 98 -15.60 -4.94 -4.62
CA LEU A 98 -14.85 -4.22 -5.66
C LEU A 98 -13.35 -4.22 -5.40
N ASN A 99 -12.97 -4.05 -4.14
CA ASN A 99 -11.57 -4.00 -3.67
C ASN A 99 -11.52 -4.23 -2.17
N ASP A 100 -10.36 -4.61 -1.64
CA ASP A 100 -10.16 -4.85 -0.22
C ASP A 100 -8.88 -4.15 0.31
N PRO A 101 -8.78 -2.83 0.17
CA PRO A 101 -7.58 -2.08 0.51
C PRO A 101 -7.28 -2.06 2.01
N ILE A 102 -6.03 -1.69 2.31
CA ILE A 102 -5.70 -1.13 3.61
C ILE A 102 -5.95 0.38 3.55
N LEU A 103 -6.89 0.87 4.33
CA LEU A 103 -7.09 2.29 4.54
C LEU A 103 -6.07 2.79 5.57
N LEU A 104 -5.33 3.84 5.24
CA LEU A 104 -4.40 4.55 6.13
C LEU A 104 -5.01 5.92 6.46
N LYS A 105 -5.24 6.22 7.74
CA LYS A 105 -5.62 7.56 8.16
C LYS A 105 -4.37 8.40 8.35
N VAL A 106 -4.02 9.21 7.34
CA VAL A 106 -2.81 10.05 7.33
C VAL A 106 -2.99 11.24 8.24
N ASP A 107 -4.13 11.93 8.13
CA ASP A 107 -4.55 12.98 9.06
C ASP A 107 -6.09 13.03 9.15
N GLU A 108 -6.64 14.07 9.81
CA GLU A 108 -8.09 14.17 10.00
C GLU A 108 -8.86 14.39 8.69
N GLN A 109 -8.21 14.91 7.65
CA GLN A 109 -8.79 15.21 6.35
C GLN A 109 -8.07 14.49 5.20
N CYS A 110 -7.22 13.50 5.49
CA CYS A 110 -6.48 12.76 4.49
C CYS A 110 -6.46 11.26 4.81
N TYR A 111 -6.94 10.47 3.86
CA TYR A 111 -6.93 9.01 3.91
C TYR A 111 -6.32 8.47 2.63
N TRP A 112 -5.51 7.43 2.75
CA TRP A 112 -5.03 6.66 1.62
C TRP A 112 -5.66 5.28 1.62
N LEU A 113 -5.95 4.77 0.43
CA LEU A 113 -6.38 3.39 0.21
C LEU A 113 -5.25 2.69 -0.56
N SER A 114 -4.53 1.79 0.10
CA SER A 114 -3.56 0.89 -0.55
C SER A 114 -4.33 -0.23 -1.21
N ILE A 115 -4.48 -0.18 -2.54
CA ILE A 115 -5.49 -0.95 -3.26
C ILE A 115 -4.99 -2.29 -3.78
N ALA A 116 -5.87 -3.29 -3.76
CA ALA A 116 -5.72 -4.53 -4.51
C ALA A 116 -6.01 -4.32 -6.02
N ASP A 117 -6.02 -5.40 -6.81
CA ASP A 117 -6.15 -5.36 -8.27
C ASP A 117 -7.56 -4.97 -8.75
N SER A 118 -7.89 -3.69 -8.58
CA SER A 118 -9.04 -3.07 -9.26
C SER A 118 -8.98 -1.55 -9.17
N ASN A 119 -9.58 -0.84 -10.13
CA ASN A 119 -9.48 0.61 -10.18
C ASN A 119 -10.51 1.30 -9.28
N ILE A 120 -10.27 1.26 -7.97
CA ILE A 120 -11.15 1.87 -6.96
C ILE A 120 -11.16 3.41 -7.01
N TRP A 121 -10.14 4.02 -7.63
CA TRP A 121 -10.10 5.47 -7.82
C TRP A 121 -11.32 5.99 -8.57
N PHE A 122 -11.74 5.32 -9.65
CA PHE A 122 -12.94 5.70 -10.40
C PHE A 122 -14.20 5.57 -9.54
N TRP A 123 -14.32 4.49 -8.77
CA TRP A 123 -15.46 4.30 -7.87
C TRP A 123 -15.54 5.38 -6.81
N ALA A 124 -14.43 5.63 -6.12
CA ALA A 124 -14.36 6.66 -5.08
C ALA A 124 -14.70 8.05 -5.64
N LYS A 125 -14.18 8.38 -6.84
CA LYS A 125 -14.45 9.65 -7.51
C LYS A 125 -15.91 9.78 -7.95
N ALA A 126 -16.50 8.72 -8.46
CA ALA A 126 -17.91 8.70 -8.85
C ALA A 126 -18.83 8.90 -7.63
N VAL A 127 -18.58 8.18 -6.53
CA VAL A 127 -19.34 8.32 -5.28
C VAL A 127 -19.18 9.72 -4.68
N ALA A 128 -17.97 10.27 -4.66
CA ALA A 128 -17.73 11.62 -4.18
C ALA A 128 -18.50 12.67 -4.98
N SER A 129 -18.47 12.57 -6.31
CA SER A 129 -19.15 13.49 -7.22
C SER A 129 -20.68 13.39 -7.09
N GLU A 130 -21.23 12.19 -7.12
CA GLU A 130 -22.67 11.94 -6.99
C GLU A 130 -23.23 12.45 -5.66
N ARG A 131 -22.46 12.27 -4.58
CA ARG A 131 -22.82 12.73 -3.24
C ARG A 131 -22.45 14.19 -2.97
N ARG A 132 -21.85 14.88 -3.94
CA ARG A 132 -21.40 16.28 -3.83
C ARG A 132 -20.55 16.55 -2.59
N LEU A 133 -19.60 15.63 -2.33
CA LEU A 133 -18.69 15.75 -1.20
C LEU A 133 -17.53 16.70 -1.52
N ASP A 134 -17.15 17.50 -0.53
CA ASP A 134 -15.96 18.35 -0.60
C ASP A 134 -14.70 17.52 -0.30
N VAL A 135 -14.27 16.77 -1.31
CA VAL A 135 -13.12 15.87 -1.25
C VAL A 135 -12.46 15.75 -2.61
N GLU A 136 -11.16 15.89 -2.65
CA GLU A 136 -10.34 15.55 -3.79
C GLU A 136 -10.00 14.05 -3.74
N VAL A 137 -10.22 13.34 -4.86
CA VAL A 137 -9.81 11.95 -5.04
C VAL A 137 -8.70 11.92 -6.08
N SER A 138 -7.50 11.58 -5.64
CA SER A 138 -6.28 11.60 -6.46
C SER A 138 -5.41 10.36 -6.18
N GLU A 139 -4.32 10.23 -6.90
CA GLU A 139 -3.27 9.25 -6.64
C GLU A 139 -2.00 10.02 -6.24
N PRO A 140 -1.49 9.85 -5.02
CA PRO A 140 -0.23 10.46 -4.62
C PRO A 140 0.94 9.82 -5.38
N ASP A 141 2.00 10.59 -5.60
CA ASP A 141 3.23 10.11 -6.25
C ASP A 141 4.06 9.32 -5.24
N VAL A 142 3.67 8.07 -5.03
CA VAL A 142 4.33 7.13 -4.12
C VAL A 142 4.43 5.74 -4.77
N SER A 143 5.45 4.99 -4.39
CA SER A 143 5.73 3.65 -4.91
C SER A 143 6.05 2.72 -3.74
N PRO A 144 5.08 1.97 -3.22
CA PRO A 144 5.31 1.10 -2.07
C PRO A 144 6.30 -0.02 -2.35
N MET A 145 7.08 -0.32 -1.33
CA MET A 145 8.02 -1.44 -1.29
C MET A 145 7.79 -2.23 0.00
N ALA A 146 7.68 -3.55 -0.08
CA ALA A 146 7.50 -4.40 1.08
C ALA A 146 8.83 -5.06 1.50
N ILE A 147 9.11 -5.05 2.80
CA ILE A 147 10.21 -5.76 3.45
C ILE A 147 9.59 -6.78 4.40
N GLN A 148 9.61 -8.06 4.03
CA GLN A 148 8.85 -9.12 4.69
C GLN A 148 9.75 -10.26 5.16
N GLY A 149 9.40 -10.89 6.26
CA GLY A 149 10.11 -12.03 6.83
C GLY A 149 10.52 -11.83 8.28
N PRO A 150 10.95 -12.89 9.00
CA PRO A 150 11.28 -12.84 10.42
C PRO A 150 12.44 -11.90 10.77
N LYS A 151 13.30 -11.56 9.80
CA LYS A 151 14.42 -10.59 9.99
C LYS A 151 14.09 -9.19 9.48
N SER A 152 12.86 -8.91 9.09
CA SER A 152 12.45 -7.59 8.58
C SER A 152 12.64 -6.48 9.62
N ASP A 153 12.38 -6.77 10.90
CA ASP A 153 12.61 -5.82 11.99
C ASP A 153 14.08 -5.33 12.04
N ASP A 154 15.04 -6.23 11.83
CA ASP A 154 16.47 -5.88 11.86
C ASP A 154 16.87 -5.02 10.67
N VAL A 155 16.38 -5.35 9.47
CA VAL A 155 16.67 -4.59 8.25
C VAL A 155 16.05 -3.19 8.35
N VAL A 156 14.77 -3.09 8.68
CA VAL A 156 14.07 -1.79 8.73
C VAL A 156 14.61 -0.93 9.89
N ALA A 157 14.94 -1.52 11.04
CA ALA A 157 15.56 -0.79 12.15
C ALA A 157 16.96 -0.29 11.81
N SER A 158 17.74 -1.01 10.99
CA SER A 158 19.06 -0.54 10.56
C SER A 158 19.01 0.73 9.71
N VAL A 159 17.90 0.96 9.04
CA VAL A 159 17.67 2.13 8.17
C VAL A 159 16.99 3.28 8.92
N PHE A 160 15.95 2.98 9.68
CA PHE A 160 15.09 3.98 10.30
C PHE A 160 15.27 4.14 11.83
N GLY A 161 15.99 3.22 12.46
CA GLY A 161 16.16 3.18 13.92
C GLY A 161 15.16 2.27 14.63
N ASP A 162 15.43 1.99 15.90
CA ASP A 162 14.70 0.97 16.69
C ASP A 162 13.21 1.28 16.92
N TRP A 163 12.77 2.52 16.73
CA TRP A 163 11.38 2.90 16.88
C TRP A 163 10.43 2.09 15.99
N VAL A 164 10.90 1.54 14.87
CA VAL A 164 10.08 0.72 13.96
C VAL A 164 9.58 -0.54 14.64
N ARG A 165 10.35 -1.10 15.58
CA ARG A 165 10.01 -2.30 16.35
C ARG A 165 8.80 -2.09 17.28
N GLU A 166 8.54 -0.83 17.65
CA GLU A 166 7.43 -0.45 18.53
C GLU A 166 6.12 -0.26 17.74
N LEU A 167 6.17 -0.16 16.41
CA LEU A 167 4.99 -0.06 15.58
C LEU A 167 4.12 -1.30 15.73
N LYS A 168 2.85 -1.07 16.07
CA LYS A 168 1.85 -2.15 16.08
C LYS A 168 1.43 -2.49 14.67
N TYR A 169 0.97 -3.71 14.44
CA TYR A 169 0.42 -4.12 13.16
C TYR A 169 -0.71 -3.19 12.72
N PHE A 170 -0.68 -2.77 11.45
CA PHE A 170 -1.52 -1.72 10.86
C PHE A 170 -1.36 -0.33 11.50
N TRP A 171 -0.19 -0.03 12.05
CA TRP A 171 0.19 1.33 12.38
C TRP A 171 1.33 1.77 11.46
N PHE A 172 1.40 3.07 11.21
CA PHE A 172 2.44 3.67 10.39
C PHE A 172 2.92 4.99 10.98
N ARG A 173 4.07 5.43 10.52
CA ARG A 173 4.66 6.70 10.88
C ARG A 173 5.38 7.28 9.67
N GLU A 174 5.27 8.60 9.49
CA GLU A 174 6.09 9.33 8.55
C GLU A 174 7.55 9.36 9.02
N SER A 175 8.48 9.26 8.06
CA SER A 175 9.91 9.27 8.28
C SER A 175 10.62 9.80 7.04
N SER A 176 11.94 9.71 7.01
CA SER A 176 12.71 10.06 5.81
C SER A 176 13.92 9.15 5.67
N ILE A 177 14.33 8.93 4.43
CA ILE A 177 15.57 8.26 4.06
C ILE A 177 16.31 9.13 3.05
N GLU A 178 17.54 9.55 3.38
CA GLU A 178 18.37 10.43 2.52
C GLU A 178 17.65 11.68 2.03
N GLY A 179 16.77 12.26 2.87
CA GLY A 179 15.97 13.45 2.55
C GLY A 179 14.70 13.17 1.75
N ILE A 180 14.40 11.94 1.41
CA ILE A 180 13.16 11.52 0.76
C ILE A 180 12.13 11.22 1.86
N SER A 181 10.98 11.87 1.81
CA SER A 181 9.87 11.57 2.74
C SER A 181 9.25 10.22 2.42
N VAL A 182 9.04 9.40 3.44
CA VAL A 182 8.45 8.07 3.33
C VAL A 182 7.43 7.83 4.44
N VAL A 183 6.53 6.89 4.21
CA VAL A 183 5.62 6.33 5.22
C VAL A 183 6.09 4.93 5.54
N VAL A 184 6.44 4.65 6.79
CA VAL A 184 6.83 3.31 7.25
C VAL A 184 5.63 2.69 7.96
N ALA A 185 5.02 1.70 7.35
CA ALA A 185 3.86 0.99 7.89
C ALA A 185 4.25 -0.43 8.32
N ARG A 186 3.80 -0.86 9.50
CA ARG A 186 3.91 -2.27 9.89
C ARG A 186 2.74 -3.04 9.31
N SER A 187 2.93 -3.59 8.11
CA SER A 187 1.92 -4.29 7.33
C SER A 187 2.55 -5.33 6.39
N GLY A 188 1.74 -6.01 5.62
CA GLY A 188 2.13 -6.98 4.61
C GLY A 188 1.28 -8.24 4.60
N TRP A 189 1.34 -8.96 3.48
CA TRP A 189 0.49 -10.12 3.20
C TRP A 189 1.20 -11.47 3.34
N SER A 190 2.52 -11.47 3.57
CA SER A 190 3.35 -12.68 3.65
C SER A 190 3.01 -13.59 4.82
N LYS A 191 2.36 -13.08 5.87
CA LYS A 191 2.16 -13.72 7.19
C LYS A 191 3.47 -14.02 7.93
N GLN A 192 4.60 -13.49 7.47
CA GLN A 192 5.91 -13.65 8.10
C GLN A 192 6.35 -12.41 8.89
N GLY A 193 5.44 -11.42 9.02
CA GLY A 193 5.76 -10.12 9.56
C GLY A 193 6.50 -9.24 8.55
N GLY A 194 6.56 -7.94 8.83
CA GLY A 194 7.25 -7.00 7.96
C GLY A 194 6.67 -5.61 7.92
N TYR A 195 7.15 -4.87 6.93
CA TYR A 195 6.83 -3.46 6.72
C TYR A 195 6.55 -3.19 5.24
N GLU A 196 5.79 -2.14 5.00
CA GLU A 196 5.63 -1.48 3.71
C GLU A 196 6.10 -0.04 3.86
N ILE A 197 6.90 0.42 2.88
CA ILE A 197 7.57 1.72 2.94
C ILE A 197 7.26 2.49 1.68
#